data_113f21bcb174eca53341501bca80575d
#
_entry.id   113f21bcb174eca53341501bca80575d
#
_cell.length_a   1.000
_cell.length_b   1.000
_cell.length_c   1.000
_cell.angle_alpha   90.00
_cell.angle_beta   90.00
_cell.angle_gamma   90.00
#
_symmetry.space_group_name_H-M   'P 1'
#
loop_
_entity.id
_entity.type
_entity.pdbx_description
1 polymer ?
#
loop_
_entity_poly.entity_id
_entity_poly.type
_entity_poly.pdbx_seq_one_letter_code
_entity_poly.pdbx_strand_id
1 'polypeptide(L)'
;MVRAAALLLGLFAAPIVSETVEVRGIGAVDLRTFECRDINRSMVVQRVCYETAQRTLLVEARGAYQRFCNVPAQTYAAFMVAPSMGLFFDRKVSDRRSGERYRCAD
;
A
#
# COMPACT_ATOMS: atom_id res chain seq x y z
N MET A 1 37.97 -20.41 17.89
CA MET A 1 38.24 -19.76 16.76
C MET A 1 37.16 -19.87 15.79
N VAL A 2 36.99 -20.84 15.25
CA VAL A 2 36.04 -20.96 14.26
C VAL A 2 34.67 -20.63 14.59
N ARG A 3 34.30 -20.70 15.77
CA ARG A 3 33.00 -20.43 16.16
C ARG A 3 32.54 -19.08 15.78
N ALA A 4 33.42 -18.17 15.79
CA ALA A 4 33.05 -16.81 15.45
C ALA A 4 32.38 -16.72 14.11
N ALA A 5 32.86 -17.50 13.19
CA ALA A 5 32.31 -17.48 11.87
C ALA A 5 30.89 -17.95 11.86
N ALA A 6 30.61 -18.94 12.61
CA ALA A 6 29.25 -19.45 12.66
C ALA A 6 28.31 -18.43 13.21
N LEU A 7 28.76 -17.70 14.19
CA LEU A 7 27.92 -16.67 14.76
C LEU A 7 27.62 -15.60 13.75
N LEU A 8 28.57 -15.29 12.92
CA LEU A 8 28.37 -14.28 11.92
C LEU A 8 27.26 -14.68 10.97
N LEU A 9 27.20 -15.94 10.65
CA LEU A 9 26.15 -16.38 9.77
C LEU A 9 24.80 -16.13 10.35
N GLY A 10 24.67 -16.35 11.62
CA GLY A 10 23.41 -16.09 12.26
C GLY A 10 23.00 -14.64 12.19
N LEU A 11 23.97 -13.77 12.18
CA LEU A 11 23.68 -12.35 12.14
C LEU A 11 23.13 -11.92 10.81
N PHE A 12 23.47 -12.62 9.75
CA PHE A 12 22.99 -12.26 8.44
C PHE A 12 21.58 -12.69 8.20
N ALA A 13 21.06 -13.54 9.02
CA ALA A 13 19.69 -13.95 8.87
C ALA A 13 18.81 -12.90 9.51
N ALA A 14 18.71 -11.77 8.85
CA ALA A 14 17.87 -10.71 9.36
C ALA A 14 16.43 -11.20 9.36
N PRO A 15 15.71 -10.94 10.41
CA PRO A 15 14.33 -11.34 10.46
C PRO A 15 13.55 -10.60 9.39
N ILE A 16 12.67 -11.30 8.74
CA ILE A 16 11.78 -10.69 7.79
C ILE A 16 10.71 -10.00 8.60
N VAL A 17 10.66 -8.70 8.48
CA VAL A 17 9.67 -7.93 9.20
C VAL A 17 8.42 -7.84 8.35
N SER A 18 7.34 -8.41 8.85
CA SER A 18 6.05 -8.29 8.20
C SER A 18 5.34 -7.12 8.80
N GLU A 19 4.94 -6.20 7.97
CA GLU A 19 4.15 -5.07 8.43
C GLU A 19 2.69 -5.37 8.18
N THR A 20 1.87 -5.09 9.17
CA THR A 20 0.43 -5.30 9.09
C THR A 20 -0.25 -3.97 9.38
N VAL A 21 -1.24 -3.63 8.58
CA VAL A 21 -2.00 -2.41 8.78
C VAL A 21 -3.47 -2.75 8.92
N GLU A 22 -4.16 -1.88 9.65
CA GLU A 22 -5.60 -2.05 9.84
C GLU A 22 -6.33 -1.35 8.71
N VAL A 23 -7.09 -2.10 7.92
CA VAL A 23 -7.80 -1.57 6.77
C VAL A 23 -9.28 -1.48 7.11
N ARG A 24 -9.86 -0.32 6.83
CA ARG A 24 -11.25 -0.04 7.14
C ARG A 24 -12.17 -1.11 6.54
N GLY A 25 -13.00 -1.68 7.39
CA GLY A 25 -14.00 -2.66 6.95
C GLY A 25 -13.45 -4.03 6.65
N ILE A 26 -12.14 -4.23 6.81
CA ILE A 26 -11.51 -5.50 6.46
C ILE A 26 -10.75 -6.10 7.63
N GLY A 27 -10.02 -5.27 8.37
CA GLY A 27 -9.18 -5.74 9.45
C GLY A 27 -7.71 -5.71 9.06
N ALA A 28 -6.92 -6.53 9.69
CA ALA A 28 -5.48 -6.53 9.51
C ALA A 28 -5.10 -7.10 8.15
N VAL A 29 -4.24 -6.39 7.43
CA VAL A 29 -3.73 -6.83 6.14
C VAL A 29 -2.21 -6.83 6.19
N ASP A 30 -1.63 -7.95 5.78
CA ASP A 30 -0.18 -8.14 5.73
C ASP A 30 0.35 -7.48 4.45
N LEU A 31 1.36 -6.65 4.58
CA LEU A 31 1.89 -5.89 3.46
C LEU A 31 3.08 -6.55 2.75
N ARG A 32 3.38 -7.82 3.05
CA ARG A 32 4.56 -8.46 2.47
C ARG A 32 4.57 -8.48 0.95
N THR A 33 3.41 -8.59 0.34
CA THR A 33 3.31 -8.65 -1.11
C THR A 33 3.06 -7.30 -1.75
N PHE A 34 3.00 -6.26 -0.96
CA PHE A 34 2.73 -4.90 -1.45
C PHE A 34 4.01 -4.11 -1.53
N GLU A 35 4.08 -3.22 -2.51
CA GLU A 35 5.12 -2.20 -2.56
C GLU A 35 4.52 -0.94 -2.00
N CYS A 36 5.07 -0.45 -0.89
CA CYS A 36 4.51 0.69 -0.19
C CYS A 36 5.42 1.90 -0.30
N ARG A 37 4.82 3.07 -0.42
CA ARG A 37 5.54 4.33 -0.47
C ARG A 37 4.90 5.32 0.47
N ASP A 38 5.73 5.92 1.31
CA ASP A 38 5.27 6.99 2.18
C ASP A 38 5.18 8.26 1.36
N ILE A 39 4.09 8.99 1.57
CA ILE A 39 3.83 10.21 0.83
C ILE A 39 3.98 11.38 1.80
N ASN A 40 4.84 12.32 1.45
CA ASN A 40 5.03 13.50 2.29
C ASN A 40 4.69 14.81 1.58
N ARG A 41 4.11 14.73 0.39
CA ARG A 41 3.74 15.91 -0.38
C ARG A 41 2.24 16.12 -0.49
N SER A 42 1.48 15.41 0.31
CA SER A 42 0.02 15.52 0.29
C SER A 42 -0.48 15.59 1.73
N MET A 43 -1.48 16.41 1.95
CA MET A 43 -2.13 16.48 3.26
C MET A 43 -3.23 15.43 3.38
N VAL A 44 -3.64 14.85 2.28
CA VAL A 44 -4.74 13.88 2.26
C VAL A 44 -4.20 12.46 2.29
N VAL A 45 -3.20 12.18 1.47
CA VAL A 45 -2.67 10.83 1.30
C VAL A 45 -1.35 10.72 2.05
N GLN A 46 -1.27 9.75 2.96
CA GLN A 46 -0.07 9.54 3.77
C GLN A 46 0.78 8.39 3.26
N ARG A 47 0.14 7.35 2.71
CA ARG A 47 0.88 6.19 2.25
C ARG A 47 0.09 5.46 1.18
N VAL A 48 0.81 4.89 0.20
CA VAL A 48 0.18 4.14 -0.88
C VAL A 48 0.91 2.82 -1.01
N CYS A 49 0.15 1.72 -1.00
CA CYS A 49 0.68 0.38 -1.16
C CYS A 49 -0.02 -0.28 -2.34
N TYR A 50 0.75 -0.89 -3.24
CA TYR A 50 0.18 -1.52 -4.42
C TYR A 50 0.72 -2.94 -4.56
N GLU A 51 -0.19 -3.87 -4.83
CA GLU A 51 0.16 -5.25 -5.09
C GLU A 51 -0.11 -5.54 -6.56
N THR A 52 0.95 -5.68 -7.32
CA THR A 52 0.85 -5.82 -8.77
C THR A 52 0.08 -7.06 -9.19
N ALA A 53 0.34 -8.18 -8.54
CA ALA A 53 -0.25 -9.45 -8.94
C ALA A 53 -1.77 -9.45 -8.84
N GLN A 54 -2.29 -8.84 -7.78
CA GLN A 54 -3.73 -8.80 -7.55
C GLN A 54 -4.35 -7.46 -7.95
N ARG A 55 -3.53 -6.51 -8.37
CA ARG A 55 -3.97 -5.14 -8.68
C ARG A 55 -4.72 -4.50 -7.53
N THR A 56 -4.26 -4.78 -6.33
CA THR A 56 -4.89 -4.27 -5.12
C THR A 56 -4.14 -3.04 -4.65
N LEU A 57 -4.89 -2.00 -4.35
CA LEU A 57 -4.34 -0.73 -3.90
C LEU A 57 -4.82 -0.46 -2.49
N LEU A 58 -3.90 -0.15 -1.59
CA LEU A 58 -4.23 0.33 -0.26
C LEU A 58 -3.77 1.77 -0.18
N VAL A 59 -4.64 2.64 0.29
CA VAL A 59 -4.31 4.05 0.45
C VAL A 59 -4.62 4.45 1.88
N GLU A 60 -3.60 4.97 2.55
CA GLU A 60 -3.82 5.61 3.84
C GLU A 60 -4.13 7.06 3.55
N ALA A 61 -5.39 7.43 3.72
CA ALA A 61 -5.86 8.77 3.48
C ALA A 61 -6.61 9.26 4.69
N ARG A 62 -6.30 10.47 5.12
CA ARG A 62 -6.93 11.08 6.27
C ARG A 62 -6.88 10.18 7.50
N GLY A 63 -5.77 9.49 7.66
CA GLY A 63 -5.52 8.67 8.83
C GLY A 63 -6.12 7.27 8.81
N ALA A 64 -6.67 6.83 7.70
CA ALA A 64 -7.28 5.51 7.61
C ALA A 64 -6.90 4.82 6.32
N TYR A 65 -6.63 3.51 6.40
CA TYR A 65 -6.35 2.72 5.21
C TYR A 65 -7.66 2.26 4.58
N GLN A 66 -7.71 2.35 3.24
CA GLN A 66 -8.85 1.86 2.47
C GLN A 66 -8.31 0.97 1.35
N ARG A 67 -9.07 -0.05 0.99
CA ARG A 67 -8.66 -1.01 -0.03
C ARG A 67 -9.49 -0.80 -1.29
N PHE A 68 -8.79 -0.83 -2.42
CA PHE A 68 -9.40 -0.75 -3.75
C PHE A 68 -8.91 -1.91 -4.58
N CYS A 69 -9.79 -2.52 -5.35
CA CYS A 69 -9.48 -3.73 -6.10
C CYS A 69 -9.55 -3.47 -7.60
N ASN A 70 -8.84 -4.30 -8.35
CA ASN A 70 -8.81 -4.21 -9.81
C ASN A 70 -8.33 -2.85 -10.30
N VAL A 71 -7.34 -2.29 -9.62
CA VAL A 71 -6.76 -1.01 -10.00
C VAL A 71 -5.65 -1.28 -11.01
N PRO A 72 -5.78 -0.83 -12.27
CA PRO A 72 -4.74 -1.09 -13.27
C PRO A 72 -3.44 -0.42 -12.88
N ALA A 73 -2.32 -1.03 -13.29
CA ALA A 73 -1.02 -0.46 -13.02
C ALA A 73 -0.88 0.96 -13.55
N GLN A 74 -1.54 1.26 -14.68
CA GLN A 74 -1.51 2.59 -15.25
C GLN A 74 -2.17 3.62 -14.34
N THR A 75 -3.27 3.24 -13.71
CA THR A 75 -3.96 4.13 -12.78
C THR A 75 -3.10 4.36 -11.55
N TYR A 76 -2.48 3.31 -11.04
CA TYR A 76 -1.57 3.45 -9.92
C TYR A 76 -0.42 4.40 -10.28
N ALA A 77 0.20 4.21 -11.44
CA ALA A 77 1.30 5.06 -11.87
C ALA A 77 0.87 6.52 -11.99
N ALA A 78 -0.31 6.76 -12.55
CA ALA A 78 -0.82 8.12 -12.69
C ALA A 78 -1.08 8.76 -11.32
N PHE A 79 -1.58 7.97 -10.39
CA PHE A 79 -1.81 8.44 -9.03
C PHE A 79 -0.49 8.89 -8.38
N MET A 80 0.56 8.08 -8.55
CA MET A 80 1.84 8.37 -7.92
C MET A 80 2.53 9.62 -8.44
N VAL A 81 2.19 10.06 -9.66
CA VAL A 81 2.78 11.27 -10.22
C VAL A 81 1.79 12.42 -10.33
N ALA A 82 0.59 12.25 -9.81
CA ALA A 82 -0.44 13.29 -9.91
C ALA A 82 0.03 14.57 -9.20
N PRO A 83 -0.20 15.73 -9.80
CA PRO A 83 0.18 17.00 -9.15
C PRO A 83 -0.50 17.17 -7.80
N SER A 84 -1.75 16.74 -7.69
CA SER A 84 -2.44 16.70 -6.42
C SER A 84 -2.91 15.29 -6.17
N MET A 85 -2.25 14.60 -5.27
CA MET A 85 -2.64 13.23 -4.94
C MET A 85 -3.99 13.19 -4.24
N GLY A 86 -4.28 14.20 -3.43
CA GLY A 86 -5.58 14.25 -2.76
C GLY A 86 -6.73 14.36 -3.73
N LEU A 87 -6.61 15.23 -4.73
CA LEU A 87 -7.65 15.37 -5.73
C LEU A 87 -7.77 14.12 -6.59
N PHE A 88 -6.64 13.54 -6.96
CA PHE A 88 -6.66 12.31 -7.75
C PHE A 88 -7.35 11.21 -6.96
N PHE A 89 -7.00 11.07 -5.69
CA PHE A 89 -7.61 10.06 -4.85
C PHE A 89 -9.11 10.25 -4.78
N ASP A 90 -9.56 11.47 -4.47
CA ASP A 90 -10.98 11.73 -4.29
C ASP A 90 -11.78 11.57 -5.58
N ARG A 91 -11.20 11.93 -6.71
CA ARG A 91 -11.93 11.94 -7.98
C ARG A 91 -11.77 10.68 -8.80
N LYS A 92 -10.60 10.04 -8.71
CA LYS A 92 -10.30 8.93 -9.61
C LYS A 92 -10.22 7.58 -8.91
N VAL A 93 -10.01 7.56 -7.61
CA VAL A 93 -9.84 6.31 -6.88
C VAL A 93 -11.06 6.05 -6.01
N SER A 94 -11.46 7.00 -5.19
CA SER A 94 -12.53 6.80 -4.22
C SER A 94 -13.80 7.60 -4.55
N ASP A 95 -13.94 8.06 -5.80
CA ASP A 95 -15.09 8.85 -6.19
C ASP A 95 -16.37 8.06 -5.99
N ARG A 96 -17.29 8.62 -5.22
CA ARG A 96 -18.52 7.93 -4.91
C ARG A 96 -19.42 7.75 -6.12
N ARG A 97 -19.35 8.64 -7.07
CA ARG A 97 -20.19 8.55 -8.27
C ARG A 97 -19.73 7.47 -9.20
N SER A 98 -18.42 7.27 -9.28
CA SER A 98 -17.86 6.20 -10.07
C SER A 98 -17.13 5.22 -9.17
N GLY A 99 -17.33 5.33 -7.87
CA GLY A 99 -16.57 4.60 -6.86
C GLY A 99 -16.75 3.11 -6.90
N GLU A 100 -17.74 2.67 -7.61
CA GLU A 100 -17.94 1.24 -7.77
C GLU A 100 -16.86 0.64 -8.64
N ARG A 101 -16.15 1.47 -9.39
CA ARG A 101 -15.15 0.99 -10.33
C ARG A 101 -14.07 0.14 -9.66
N TYR A 102 -13.61 0.57 -8.51
CA TYR A 102 -12.52 -0.13 -7.82
C TYR A 102 -13.00 -0.79 -6.53
N ARG A 103 -14.28 -1.01 -6.43
CA ARG A 103 -14.84 -1.63 -5.27
C ARG A 103 -14.42 -3.09 -5.21
N CYS A 104 -14.02 -3.52 -4.03
CA CYS A 104 -13.65 -4.91 -3.83
C CYS A 104 -14.90 -5.75 -3.65
N ALA A 105 -14.89 -6.93 -4.25
CA ALA A 105 -15.96 -7.89 -4.03
C ALA A 105 -15.82 -8.47 -2.63
N ASP A 106 -16.93 -8.72 -2.01
CA ASP A 106 -16.93 -9.30 -0.66
C ASP A 106 -16.71 -10.79 -0.68
#